data_1fd551c94ee634473da77802e306fb9a
#
_entry.id   1fd551c94ee634473da77802e306fb9a
#
_cell.length_a   1.000
_cell.length_b   1.000
_cell.length_c   1.000
_cell.angle_alpha   90.00
_cell.angle_beta   90.00
_cell.angle_gamma   90.00
#
_symmetry.space_group_name_H-M   'P 1'
#
loop_
_entity.id
_entity.type
_entity.pdbx_description
1 polymer ?
#
loop_
_entity_poly.entity_id
_entity_poly.type
_entity_poly.pdbx_seq_one_letter_code
_entity_poly.pdbx_strand_id
1 'polypeptide(L)'
;MMILNLDYIKKNITNDGDNPVPFRWSHGATDTDMGDGLLIYSLIQFTRSKNCVCIGSGGGFIPRIMTQARIDLHGSGIFEGNPDYNWGDIGATYVVDPCNGIGGQSNIEDENGFYRTKFFPRFIKETSERAYYDFFIMQDIKIDFLFIDGNHSYEGVSKDFELYKNIMAPNGLIVVHDLSLIHI
;
A
#
# COMPACT_ATOMS: atom_id res chain seq x y z
N MET A 1 5.96 -17.50 6.36
CA MET A 1 4.56 -17.62 5.89
C MET A 1 3.70 -16.90 6.91
N MET A 2 3.09 -15.77 6.51
CA MET A 2 2.13 -15.12 7.38
C MET A 2 0.90 -16.02 7.45
N ILE A 3 0.60 -16.51 8.61
CA ILE A 3 -0.70 -17.06 8.89
C ILE A 3 -1.59 -15.83 9.12
N LEU A 4 -2.70 -15.73 8.42
CA LEU A 4 -3.72 -14.71 8.67
C LEU A 4 -4.27 -14.89 10.08
N ASN A 5 -3.50 -14.44 11.06
CA ASN A 5 -3.79 -14.52 12.46
C ASN A 5 -4.14 -13.11 12.95
N LEU A 6 -5.33 -12.94 13.49
CA LEU A 6 -5.82 -11.66 13.95
C LEU A 6 -4.90 -11.02 15.00
N ASP A 7 -4.35 -11.81 15.90
CA ASP A 7 -3.43 -11.33 16.94
C ASP A 7 -2.12 -10.85 16.33
N TYR A 8 -1.61 -11.55 15.30
CA TYR A 8 -0.44 -11.11 14.55
C TYR A 8 -0.70 -9.77 13.85
N ILE A 9 -1.86 -9.63 13.23
CA ILE A 9 -2.26 -8.41 12.52
C ILE A 9 -2.38 -7.26 13.52
N LYS A 10 -3.12 -7.43 14.60
CA LYS A 10 -3.24 -6.41 15.64
C LYS A 10 -1.88 -5.98 16.16
N LYS A 11 -1.04 -6.92 16.53
CA LYS A 11 0.25 -6.64 17.13
C LYS A 11 1.28 -6.08 16.15
N ASN A 12 1.30 -6.57 14.91
CA ASN A 12 2.39 -6.32 13.97
C ASN A 12 2.02 -5.41 12.81
N ILE A 13 0.76 -5.29 12.46
CA ILE A 13 0.29 -4.45 11.37
C ILE A 13 -0.30 -3.15 11.91
N THR A 14 -1.14 -3.23 12.93
CA THR A 14 -1.81 -2.07 13.51
C THR A 14 -1.04 -1.41 14.64
N ASN A 15 -0.02 -2.10 15.17
CA ASN A 15 0.78 -1.65 16.31
C ASN A 15 -0.06 -1.23 17.53
N ASP A 16 -0.81 -2.17 18.03
CA ASP A 16 -1.83 -2.00 19.07
C ASP A 16 -1.30 -1.47 20.45
N GLY A 17 -0.02 -1.16 20.56
CA GLY A 17 0.57 -0.70 21.81
C GLY A 17 1.14 0.72 21.77
N ASP A 18 1.82 1.10 20.69
CA ASP A 18 2.67 2.30 20.69
C ASP A 18 2.20 3.38 19.70
N ASN A 19 1.38 3.01 18.74
CA ASN A 19 0.84 3.95 17.78
C ASN A 19 -0.58 3.54 17.39
N PRO A 20 -1.57 4.12 18.03
CA PRO A 20 -2.95 3.78 17.80
C PRO A 20 -3.46 4.39 16.48
N VAL A 21 -2.93 3.94 15.36
CA VAL A 21 -3.72 4.01 14.14
C VAL A 21 -4.79 2.96 14.35
N PRO A 22 -6.01 3.36 14.70
CA PRO A 22 -6.99 2.39 15.10
C PRO A 22 -7.27 1.49 13.89
N PHE A 23 -7.28 0.21 14.10
CA PHE A 23 -7.76 -0.78 13.14
C PHE A 23 -9.13 -0.38 12.56
N ARG A 24 -9.97 0.25 13.36
CA ARG A 24 -11.27 0.84 12.98
C ARG A 24 -11.23 1.92 11.90
N TRP A 25 -10.05 2.47 11.55
CA TRP A 25 -9.89 3.43 10.47
C TRP A 25 -9.46 2.77 9.16
N SER A 26 -9.47 1.46 9.10
CA SER A 26 -9.12 0.69 7.92
C SER A 26 -10.37 0.24 7.18
N HIS A 27 -11.08 1.18 6.55
CA HIS A 27 -12.14 0.89 5.58
C HIS A 27 -13.16 -0.16 6.04
N GLY A 28 -13.78 0.10 7.18
CA GLY A 28 -14.80 -0.77 7.75
C GLY A 28 -14.27 -1.92 8.60
N ALA A 29 -12.96 -2.08 8.75
CA ALA A 29 -12.42 -3.02 9.71
C ALA A 29 -12.83 -2.63 11.11
N THR A 30 -13.40 -3.58 11.80
CA THR A 30 -13.70 -3.48 13.21
C THR A 30 -12.52 -4.01 14.03
N ASP A 31 -12.62 -4.00 15.36
CA ASP A 31 -11.61 -4.61 16.22
C ASP A 31 -11.47 -6.13 16.01
N THR A 32 -12.31 -6.72 15.18
CA THR A 32 -12.43 -8.16 14.98
C THR A 32 -12.07 -8.65 13.59
N ASP A 33 -11.95 -7.78 12.58
CA ASP A 33 -11.64 -8.17 11.21
C ASP A 33 -10.66 -7.21 10.54
N MET A 34 -10.16 -7.60 9.35
CA MET A 34 -9.23 -6.82 8.56
C MET A 34 -9.92 -5.89 7.56
N GLY A 35 -11.25 -5.89 7.46
CA GLY A 35 -11.95 -5.15 6.43
C GLY A 35 -11.36 -5.39 5.03
N ASP A 36 -11.17 -4.32 4.29
CA ASP A 36 -10.59 -4.37 2.94
C ASP A 36 -9.14 -4.88 2.91
N GLY A 37 -8.44 -4.84 4.04
CA GLY A 37 -7.07 -5.34 4.14
C GLY A 37 -6.94 -6.81 3.75
N LEU A 38 -7.93 -7.65 4.06
CA LEU A 38 -7.91 -9.06 3.66
C LEU A 38 -8.00 -9.21 2.14
N LEU A 39 -8.86 -8.43 1.52
CA LEU A 39 -9.01 -8.43 0.06
C LEU A 39 -7.71 -7.96 -0.60
N ILE A 40 -7.17 -6.82 -0.17
CA ILE A 40 -5.92 -6.25 -0.71
C ILE A 40 -4.76 -7.23 -0.56
N TYR A 41 -4.59 -7.81 0.63
CA TYR A 41 -3.58 -8.83 0.87
C TYR A 41 -3.71 -10.01 -0.10
N SER A 42 -4.92 -10.55 -0.24
CA SER A 42 -5.19 -11.70 -1.10
C SER A 42 -4.96 -11.40 -2.58
N LEU A 43 -5.35 -10.22 -3.05
CA LEU A 43 -5.14 -9.79 -4.43
C LEU A 43 -3.66 -9.66 -4.76
N ILE A 44 -2.85 -9.07 -3.88
CA ILE A 44 -1.39 -8.95 -4.07
C ILE A 44 -0.74 -10.34 -4.12
N GLN A 45 -1.17 -11.26 -3.25
CA GLN A 45 -0.70 -12.65 -3.29
C GLN A 45 -1.08 -13.34 -4.60
N PHE A 46 -2.33 -13.18 -5.04
CA PHE A 46 -2.84 -13.82 -6.25
C PHE A 46 -2.16 -13.29 -7.52
N THR A 47 -2.00 -11.98 -7.63
CA THR A 47 -1.35 -11.34 -8.79
C THR A 47 0.17 -11.40 -8.75
N ARG A 48 0.76 -11.82 -7.62
CA ARG A 48 2.20 -11.87 -7.39
C ARG A 48 2.88 -10.51 -7.58
N SER A 49 2.20 -9.46 -7.15
CA SER A 49 2.62 -8.07 -7.37
C SER A 49 3.93 -7.75 -6.65
N LYS A 50 4.85 -7.08 -7.34
CA LYS A 50 6.16 -6.62 -6.83
C LYS A 50 6.12 -5.14 -6.49
N ASN A 51 5.76 -4.31 -7.46
CA ASN A 51 5.63 -2.86 -7.27
C ASN A 51 4.18 -2.51 -6.95
N CYS A 52 3.92 -2.19 -5.71
CA CYS A 52 2.60 -1.81 -5.22
C CYS A 52 2.57 -0.32 -4.92
N VAL A 53 1.56 0.39 -5.41
CA VAL A 53 1.38 1.83 -5.18
C VAL A 53 0.07 2.08 -4.45
N CYS A 54 0.14 2.86 -3.38
CA CYS A 54 -1.01 3.39 -2.66
C CYS A 54 -1.06 4.90 -2.83
N ILE A 55 -2.11 5.41 -3.45
CA ILE A 55 -2.40 6.85 -3.53
C ILE A 55 -3.37 7.18 -2.40
N GLY A 56 -2.93 8.05 -1.48
CA GLY A 56 -3.59 8.28 -0.20
C GLY A 56 -3.18 7.25 0.85
N SER A 57 -2.66 7.72 1.97
CA SER A 57 -2.15 6.83 3.02
C SER A 57 -3.14 6.61 4.16
N GLY A 58 -4.17 7.45 4.27
CA GLY A 58 -5.17 7.41 5.33
C GLY A 58 -4.53 7.32 6.72
N GLY A 59 -4.90 6.31 7.48
CA GLY A 59 -4.25 5.98 8.75
C GLY A 59 -3.01 5.07 8.62
N GLY A 60 -2.56 4.77 7.40
CA GLY A 60 -1.39 3.92 7.15
C GLY A 60 -1.66 2.41 7.17
N PHE A 61 -2.91 1.98 7.36
CA PHE A 61 -3.24 0.54 7.44
C PHE A 61 -3.09 -0.16 6.09
N ILE A 62 -3.70 0.35 5.03
CA ILE A 62 -3.63 -0.25 3.69
C ILE A 62 -2.19 -0.34 3.18
N PRO A 63 -1.37 0.72 3.22
CA PRO A 63 0.04 0.62 2.85
C PRO A 63 0.83 -0.44 3.63
N ARG A 64 0.52 -0.64 4.91
CA ARG A 64 1.15 -1.70 5.74
C ARG A 64 0.75 -3.09 5.26
N ILE A 65 -0.54 -3.30 5.01
CA ILE A 65 -1.06 -4.57 4.49
C ILE A 65 -0.45 -4.88 3.11
N MET A 66 -0.40 -3.91 2.22
CA MET A 66 0.24 -4.07 0.91
C MET A 66 1.72 -4.47 1.05
N THR A 67 2.43 -3.79 1.93
CA THR A 67 3.84 -4.10 2.20
C THR A 67 4.02 -5.49 2.79
N GLN A 68 3.17 -5.86 3.76
CA GLN A 68 3.22 -7.19 4.37
C GLN A 68 2.92 -8.28 3.33
N ALA A 69 1.89 -8.10 2.51
CA ALA A 69 1.54 -9.05 1.46
C ALA A 69 2.70 -9.28 0.49
N ARG A 70 3.36 -8.19 0.07
CA ARG A 70 4.52 -8.24 -0.81
C ARG A 70 5.73 -8.92 -0.16
N ILE A 71 6.01 -8.61 1.11
CA ILE A 71 7.10 -9.25 1.86
C ILE A 71 6.84 -10.74 2.01
N ASP A 72 5.63 -11.14 2.35
CA ASP A 72 5.28 -12.55 2.54
C ASP A 72 5.37 -13.33 1.23
N LEU A 73 5.02 -12.69 0.11
CA LEU A 73 5.08 -13.30 -1.20
C LEU A 73 6.52 -13.47 -1.71
N HIS A 74 7.32 -12.43 -1.59
CA HIS A 74 8.65 -12.36 -2.21
C HIS A 74 9.79 -12.55 -1.20
N GLY A 75 9.53 -12.25 0.08
CA GLY A 75 10.51 -12.36 1.14
C GLY A 75 10.73 -13.78 1.65
N SER A 76 9.70 -14.63 1.59
CA SER A 76 9.82 -16.02 2.06
C SER A 76 10.80 -16.87 1.25
N GLY A 77 10.96 -16.59 -0.03
CA GLY A 77 11.93 -17.28 -0.88
C GLY A 77 13.40 -16.92 -0.60
N ILE A 78 13.64 -15.79 0.08
CA ILE A 78 15.01 -15.31 0.39
C ILE A 78 15.71 -16.23 1.37
N PHE A 79 14.98 -16.78 2.31
CA PHE A 79 15.55 -17.56 3.40
C PHE A 79 15.68 -19.04 3.09
N GLU A 80 15.17 -19.50 1.96
CA GLU A 80 15.23 -20.90 1.56
C GLU A 80 16.45 -21.25 0.70
N GLY A 81 17.46 -20.39 0.69
CA GLY A 81 18.77 -20.70 0.07
C GLY A 81 18.76 -20.75 -1.45
N ASN A 82 17.83 -20.07 -2.12
CA ASN A 82 17.87 -19.92 -3.57
C ASN A 82 19.03 -19.01 -4.00
N PRO A 83 20.11 -19.54 -4.61
CA PRO A 83 21.26 -18.73 -5.02
C PRO A 83 20.96 -17.74 -6.14
N ASP A 84 19.86 -17.92 -6.86
CA ASP A 84 19.46 -17.05 -7.96
C ASP A 84 18.57 -15.89 -7.50
N TYR A 85 18.39 -15.72 -6.19
CA TYR A 85 17.54 -14.69 -5.67
C TYR A 85 18.21 -13.31 -5.73
N ASN A 86 17.61 -12.40 -6.51
CA ASN A 86 18.07 -11.03 -6.60
C ASN A 86 17.18 -10.12 -5.70
N TRP A 87 17.77 -9.50 -4.70
CA TRP A 87 17.09 -8.54 -3.82
C TRP A 87 16.42 -7.38 -4.56
N GLY A 88 16.94 -7.03 -5.75
CA GLY A 88 16.32 -6.04 -6.62
C GLY A 88 14.96 -6.47 -7.19
N ASP A 89 14.66 -7.77 -7.18
CA ASP A 89 13.42 -8.31 -7.75
C ASP A 89 12.23 -8.30 -6.78
N ILE A 90 12.44 -7.91 -5.53
CA ILE A 90 11.35 -7.85 -4.53
C ILE A 90 10.36 -6.73 -4.85
N GLY A 91 10.80 -5.71 -5.58
CA GLY A 91 10.01 -4.52 -5.82
C GLY A 91 9.87 -3.65 -4.57
N ALA A 92 8.89 -2.77 -4.56
CA ALA A 92 8.65 -1.86 -3.44
C ALA A 92 7.17 -1.56 -3.24
N THR A 93 6.82 -1.16 -2.03
CA THR A 93 5.56 -0.45 -1.76
C THR A 93 5.85 1.04 -1.78
N TYR A 94 5.17 1.75 -2.68
CA TYR A 94 5.22 3.20 -2.80
C TYR A 94 3.95 3.77 -2.20
N VAL A 95 4.10 4.81 -1.39
CA VAL A 95 2.98 5.51 -0.78
C VAL A 95 3.03 6.96 -1.20
N VAL A 96 2.02 7.42 -1.91
CA VAL A 96 1.91 8.78 -2.44
C VAL A 96 0.89 9.54 -1.63
N ASP A 97 1.34 10.52 -0.84
CA ASP A 97 0.46 11.32 0.00
C ASP A 97 1.11 12.66 0.35
N PRO A 98 0.53 13.80 -0.05
CA PRO A 98 1.10 15.12 0.24
C PRO A 98 1.00 15.53 1.71
N CYS A 99 0.08 14.90 2.47
CA CYS A 99 -0.28 15.29 3.83
C CYS A 99 0.16 14.30 4.91
N ASN A 100 0.85 13.22 4.55
CA ASN A 100 1.18 12.13 5.48
C ASN A 100 -0.08 11.52 6.14
N GLY A 101 -1.12 11.29 5.33
CA GLY A 101 -2.40 10.75 5.77
C GLY A 101 -3.33 11.76 6.42
N ILE A 102 -4.45 11.27 6.92
CA ILE A 102 -5.47 12.08 7.59
C ILE A 102 -4.89 12.68 8.87
N GLY A 103 -4.71 14.00 8.89
CA GLY A 103 -4.15 14.71 10.04
C GLY A 103 -2.70 14.33 10.39
N GLY A 104 -1.93 13.82 9.43
CA GLY A 104 -0.56 13.36 9.65
C GLY A 104 -0.45 12.02 10.38
N GLN A 105 -1.53 11.28 10.48
CA GLN A 105 -1.62 10.08 11.32
C GLN A 105 -0.99 8.82 10.74
N SER A 106 -0.60 8.83 9.46
CA SER A 106 -0.02 7.63 8.86
C SER A 106 1.35 7.28 9.45
N ASN A 107 2.04 8.24 10.06
CA ASN A 107 3.39 8.12 10.63
C ASN A 107 4.43 7.51 9.68
N ILE A 108 4.16 7.62 8.38
CA ILE A 108 5.05 7.02 7.36
C ILE A 108 6.34 7.82 7.25
N GLU A 109 6.30 9.13 7.51
CA GLU A 109 7.47 10.01 7.46
C GLU A 109 8.42 9.85 8.64
N ASP A 110 7.95 9.37 9.78
CA ASP A 110 8.81 9.20 10.96
C ASP A 110 9.83 8.09 10.70
N GLU A 111 11.09 8.51 10.52
CA GLU A 111 12.20 7.59 10.22
C GLU A 111 12.45 6.58 11.34
N ASN A 112 12.10 6.91 12.57
CA ASN A 112 12.21 6.04 13.73
C ASN A 112 10.86 5.35 14.04
N GLY A 113 9.82 5.72 13.32
CA GLY A 113 8.48 5.20 13.53
C GLY A 113 8.35 3.73 13.14
N PHE A 114 7.36 3.10 13.75
CA PHE A 114 7.05 1.68 13.50
C PHE A 114 6.91 1.35 12.02
N TYR A 115 6.29 2.23 11.24
CA TYR A 115 6.07 1.99 9.82
C TYR A 115 7.38 1.91 9.03
N ARG A 116 8.27 2.89 9.21
CA ARG A 116 9.57 2.95 8.52
C ARG A 116 10.49 1.82 8.94
N THR A 117 10.58 1.57 10.24
CA THR A 117 11.51 0.57 10.79
C THR A 117 11.11 -0.86 10.48
N LYS A 118 9.82 -1.14 10.30
CA LYS A 118 9.33 -2.49 10.07
C LYS A 118 9.02 -2.80 8.61
N PHE A 119 8.43 -1.84 7.89
CA PHE A 119 7.90 -2.10 6.55
C PHE A 119 8.74 -1.49 5.43
N PHE A 120 9.58 -0.50 5.73
CA PHE A 120 10.44 0.16 4.76
C PHE A 120 9.75 0.60 3.46
N PRO A 121 8.59 1.25 3.51
CA PRO A 121 7.92 1.74 2.31
C PRO A 121 8.69 2.91 1.72
N ARG A 122 8.51 3.13 0.43
CA ARG A 122 8.98 4.34 -0.24
C ARG A 122 7.89 5.40 -0.18
N PHE A 123 8.02 6.33 0.74
CA PHE A 123 7.07 7.43 0.89
C PHE A 123 7.42 8.57 -0.06
N ILE A 124 6.42 9.02 -0.84
CA ILE A 124 6.51 10.13 -1.79
C ILE A 124 5.54 11.19 -1.31
N LYS A 125 6.09 12.25 -0.67
CA LYS A 125 5.32 13.36 -0.11
C LYS A 125 4.97 14.37 -1.21
N GLU A 126 4.15 13.95 -2.14
CA GLU A 126 3.72 14.75 -3.28
C GLU A 126 2.27 14.42 -3.64
N THR A 127 1.66 15.28 -4.45
CA THR A 127 0.39 14.94 -5.09
C THR A 127 0.60 13.77 -6.06
N SER A 128 -0.46 13.03 -6.33
CA SER A 128 -0.41 11.90 -7.27
C SER A 128 0.11 12.30 -8.65
N GLU A 129 -0.30 13.47 -9.15
CA GLU A 129 0.17 14.01 -10.43
C GLU A 129 1.68 14.27 -10.44
N ARG A 130 2.20 14.95 -9.42
CA ARG A 130 3.65 15.21 -9.34
C ARG A 130 4.44 13.94 -9.16
N ALA A 131 3.97 13.03 -8.29
CA ALA A 131 4.59 11.72 -8.13
C ALA A 131 4.63 10.93 -9.44
N TYR A 132 3.56 10.99 -10.25
CA TYR A 132 3.53 10.35 -11.55
C TYR A 132 4.64 10.87 -12.47
N TYR A 133 4.73 12.18 -12.70
CA TYR A 133 5.70 12.77 -13.63
C TYR A 133 7.13 12.78 -13.08
N ASP A 134 7.30 13.23 -11.85
CA ASP A 134 8.62 13.54 -11.28
C ASP A 134 9.30 12.32 -10.66
N PHE A 135 8.56 11.21 -10.45
CA PHE A 135 9.12 10.02 -9.86
C PHE A 135 8.90 8.77 -10.71
N PHE A 136 7.65 8.35 -10.96
CA PHE A 136 7.38 7.07 -11.61
C PHE A 136 7.82 7.05 -13.07
N ILE A 137 7.52 8.10 -13.84
CA ILE A 137 7.95 8.22 -15.24
C ILE A 137 9.47 8.34 -15.33
N MET A 138 10.09 9.19 -14.51
CA MET A 138 11.54 9.40 -14.57
C MET A 138 12.35 8.16 -14.20
N GLN A 139 11.82 7.29 -13.37
CA GLN A 139 12.48 6.05 -12.96
C GLN A 139 12.03 4.82 -13.76
N ASP A 140 11.16 5.00 -14.77
CA ASP A 140 10.53 3.93 -15.57
C ASP A 140 9.95 2.78 -14.73
N ILE A 141 9.27 3.13 -13.62
CA ILE A 141 8.68 2.16 -12.73
C ILE A 141 7.34 1.69 -13.31
N LYS A 142 7.21 0.38 -13.51
CA LYS A 142 5.93 -0.26 -13.83
C LYS A 142 5.27 -0.76 -12.57
N ILE A 143 3.95 -0.57 -12.48
CA ILE A 143 3.14 -0.84 -11.29
C ILE A 143 2.36 -2.14 -11.50
N ASP A 144 2.52 -3.09 -10.59
CA ASP A 144 1.77 -4.35 -10.60
C ASP A 144 0.43 -4.24 -9.86
N PHE A 145 0.39 -3.42 -8.82
CA PHE A 145 -0.81 -3.22 -8.01
C PHE A 145 -0.96 -1.74 -7.63
N LEU A 146 -2.07 -1.14 -8.01
CA LEU A 146 -2.40 0.25 -7.69
C LEU A 146 -3.66 0.29 -6.85
N PHE A 147 -3.59 0.95 -5.69
CA PHE A 147 -4.74 1.28 -4.84
C PHE A 147 -4.95 2.79 -4.84
N ILE A 148 -6.12 3.25 -5.30
CA ILE A 148 -6.48 4.67 -5.38
C ILE A 148 -7.49 4.97 -4.28
N ASP A 149 -7.06 5.78 -3.31
CA ASP A 149 -7.85 6.19 -2.15
C ASP A 149 -7.42 7.60 -1.65
N GLY A 150 -7.11 8.49 -2.59
CA GLY A 150 -6.62 9.84 -2.29
C GLY A 150 -7.74 10.87 -2.24
N ASN A 151 -7.96 11.55 -3.34
CA ASN A 151 -9.05 12.52 -3.48
C ASN A 151 -10.32 11.82 -3.97
N HIS A 152 -11.33 11.73 -3.11
CA HIS A 152 -12.58 11.02 -3.38
C HIS A 152 -13.55 11.77 -4.32
N SER A 153 -13.17 12.93 -4.87
CA SER A 153 -13.96 13.56 -5.93
C SER A 153 -13.86 12.77 -7.23
N TYR A 154 -14.90 12.82 -8.05
CA TYR A 154 -14.90 12.18 -9.37
C TYR A 154 -13.70 12.62 -10.21
N GLU A 155 -13.41 13.92 -10.22
CA GLU A 155 -12.28 14.49 -10.95
C GLU A 155 -10.94 13.97 -10.43
N GLY A 156 -10.79 13.86 -9.10
CA GLY A 156 -9.58 13.36 -8.46
C GLY A 156 -9.31 11.90 -8.81
N VAL A 157 -10.30 11.04 -8.59
CA VAL A 157 -10.20 9.60 -8.90
C VAL A 157 -9.97 9.38 -10.40
N SER A 158 -10.73 10.08 -11.26
CA SER A 158 -10.59 9.96 -12.71
C SER A 158 -9.20 10.38 -13.18
N LYS A 159 -8.66 11.46 -12.63
CA LYS A 159 -7.31 11.93 -12.94
C LYS A 159 -6.25 10.92 -12.53
N ASP A 160 -6.33 10.38 -11.33
CA ASP A 160 -5.39 9.38 -10.84
C ASP A 160 -5.43 8.12 -11.71
N PHE A 161 -6.62 7.63 -12.02
CA PHE A 161 -6.79 6.48 -12.90
C PHE A 161 -6.22 6.73 -14.29
N GLU A 162 -6.55 7.87 -14.94
CA GLU A 162 -6.10 8.21 -16.29
C GLU A 162 -4.58 8.35 -16.39
N LEU A 163 -3.92 8.87 -15.37
CA LEU A 163 -2.47 8.96 -15.30
C LEU A 163 -1.84 7.58 -15.13
N TYR A 164 -2.20 6.91 -14.05
CA TYR A 164 -1.48 5.72 -13.59
C TYR A 164 -1.74 4.46 -14.42
N LYS A 165 -2.89 4.35 -15.11
CA LYS A 165 -3.13 3.23 -16.04
C LYS A 165 -2.04 3.09 -17.11
N ASN A 166 -1.36 4.19 -17.48
CA ASN A 166 -0.34 4.20 -18.52
C ASN A 166 1.01 3.60 -18.08
N ILE A 167 1.20 3.44 -16.78
CA ILE A 167 2.42 2.87 -16.20
C ILE A 167 2.18 1.54 -15.49
N MET A 168 0.99 0.97 -15.68
CA MET A 168 0.72 -0.39 -15.19
C MET A 168 1.58 -1.41 -15.92
N ALA A 169 2.06 -2.40 -15.19
CA ALA A 169 2.67 -3.58 -15.75
C ALA A 169 1.63 -4.43 -16.51
N PRO A 170 2.04 -5.27 -17.46
CA PRO A 170 1.13 -6.25 -18.06
C PRO A 170 0.49 -7.12 -16.96
N ASN A 171 -0.85 -7.23 -16.98
CA ASN A 171 -1.65 -7.90 -15.95
C ASN A 171 -1.64 -7.23 -14.56
N GLY A 172 -1.20 -5.99 -14.47
CA GLY A 172 -1.32 -5.20 -13.26
C GLY A 172 -2.78 -4.94 -12.89
N LEU A 173 -3.06 -4.81 -11.61
CA LEU A 173 -4.40 -4.61 -11.07
C LEU A 173 -4.56 -3.21 -10.49
N ILE A 174 -5.66 -2.54 -10.82
CA ILE A 174 -6.07 -1.27 -10.22
C ILE A 174 -7.28 -1.54 -9.34
N VAL A 175 -7.20 -1.09 -8.10
CA VAL A 175 -8.29 -1.10 -7.13
C VAL A 175 -8.61 0.35 -6.76
N VAL A 176 -9.88 0.71 -6.83
CA VAL A 176 -10.35 2.06 -6.50
C VAL A 176 -11.31 1.97 -5.34
N HIS A 177 -11.06 2.77 -4.31
CA HIS A 177 -11.92 2.86 -3.14
C HIS A 177 -13.00 3.95 -3.32
N ASP A 178 -14.11 3.80 -2.64
CA ASP A 178 -15.21 4.79 -2.54
C ASP A 178 -15.89 5.25 -3.85
N LEU A 179 -15.87 4.43 -4.89
CA LEU A 179 -16.57 4.75 -6.15
C LEU A 179 -18.08 4.93 -6.00
N SER A 180 -18.69 4.33 -4.97
CA SER A 180 -20.14 4.32 -4.79
C SER A 180 -20.75 5.66 -4.35
N LEU A 181 -19.94 6.57 -3.84
CA LEU A 181 -20.40 7.86 -3.34
C LEU A 181 -20.62 8.91 -4.44
N ILE A 182 -20.20 8.61 -5.66
CA ILE A 182 -20.15 9.59 -6.76
C ILE A 182 -21.36 9.53 -7.68
N HIS A 183 -22.18 8.48 -7.61
CA HIS A 183 -23.15 8.20 -8.67
C HIS A 183 -24.58 7.92 -8.27
N ILE A 184 -24.91 8.18 -7.04
CA ILE A 184 -26.30 8.02 -6.63
C ILE A 184 -26.79 9.32 -6.05
#